data_b7381d886ccdde9cf009bdb71bb854e5
#
_entry.id   b7381d886ccdde9cf009bdb71bb854e5
#
_cell.length_a   1.000
_cell.length_b   1.000
_cell.length_c   1.000
_cell.angle_alpha   90.00
_cell.angle_beta   90.00
_cell.angle_gamma   90.00
#
_symmetry.space_group_name_H-M   'P 1'
#
loop_
_entity.id
_entity.type
_entity.pdbx_description
1 polymer ?
#
loop_
_entity_poly.entity_id
_entity_poly.type
_entity_poly.pdbx_seq_one_letter_code
_entity_poly.pdbx_strand_id
1 'polypeptide(L)'
;MNSASKPVLKIDWATHEAAKFAVEKWHYSRCIPKSKLAKFGVWEDGKYIGAVIYGVGATADLVKRYGLEPIQGCELVRVALTGHKTEVSRIVAITLRLLKAKFSGLRLVVSFADPAQGHHGGIYQAGGWAFTGGSAISDEYIYLGKQWQGRAFRHKFKGMENHPSVQKVKGTSKHRYLMPLDAEMRKQI
;
A
#
# COMPACT_ATOMS: atom_id res chain seq x y z
N MET A 1 -37.15 14.09 0.03
CA MET A 1 -35.80 13.62 0.38
C MET A 1 -35.11 13.19 -0.90
N ASN A 2 -34.19 14.00 -1.45
CA ASN A 2 -33.45 13.64 -2.66
C ASN A 2 -32.52 12.47 -2.33
N SER A 3 -32.86 11.28 -2.79
CA SER A 3 -31.96 10.13 -2.84
C SER A 3 -30.82 10.49 -3.78
N ALA A 4 -29.71 10.98 -3.26
CA ALA A 4 -28.50 11.18 -4.06
C ALA A 4 -28.15 9.84 -4.71
N SER A 5 -28.15 9.76 -6.03
CA SER A 5 -27.80 8.57 -6.78
C SER A 5 -26.37 8.14 -6.40
N LYS A 6 -26.17 6.83 -6.23
CA LYS A 6 -24.82 6.31 -5.99
C LYS A 6 -23.90 6.69 -7.14
N PRO A 7 -22.68 7.14 -6.87
CA PRO A 7 -21.73 7.50 -7.92
C PRO A 7 -21.43 6.32 -8.84
N VAL A 8 -21.25 6.59 -10.12
CA VAL A 8 -20.83 5.60 -11.12
C VAL A 8 -19.32 5.39 -10.98
N LEU A 9 -18.94 4.24 -10.42
CA LEU A 9 -17.54 3.88 -10.20
C LEU A 9 -17.01 3.05 -11.38
N LYS A 10 -15.90 3.49 -11.98
CA LYS A 10 -15.11 2.73 -12.95
C LYS A 10 -13.71 2.49 -12.38
N ILE A 11 -13.24 1.24 -12.44
CA ILE A 11 -11.88 0.85 -12.05
C ILE A 11 -11.31 0.02 -13.18
N ASP A 12 -10.11 0.40 -13.65
CA ASP A 12 -9.42 -0.26 -14.75
C ASP A 12 -7.91 -0.15 -14.58
N TRP A 13 -7.14 -0.82 -15.42
CA TRP A 13 -5.69 -0.71 -15.43
C TRP A 13 -5.25 0.73 -15.70
N ALA A 14 -4.26 1.21 -14.94
CA ALA A 14 -3.71 2.54 -15.11
C ALA A 14 -2.36 2.51 -15.81
N THR A 15 -2.05 3.54 -16.59
CA THR A 15 -0.70 3.80 -17.07
C THR A 15 0.22 4.14 -15.90
N HIS A 16 1.54 4.07 -16.12
CA HIS A 16 2.50 4.45 -15.08
C HIS A 16 2.38 5.94 -14.74
N GLU A 17 2.17 6.77 -15.74
CA GLU A 17 2.06 8.23 -15.62
C GLU A 17 0.82 8.63 -14.81
N ALA A 18 -0.33 8.02 -15.08
CA ALA A 18 -1.55 8.28 -14.32
C ALA A 18 -1.42 7.87 -12.85
N ALA A 19 -0.85 6.68 -12.58
CA ALA A 19 -0.60 6.21 -11.22
C ALA A 19 0.44 7.07 -10.50
N LYS A 20 1.52 7.47 -11.18
CA LYS A 20 2.55 8.38 -10.65
C LYS A 20 1.94 9.73 -10.29
N PHE A 21 1.16 10.32 -11.18
CA PHE A 21 0.44 11.58 -10.92
C PHE A 21 -0.41 11.50 -9.66
N ALA A 22 -1.22 10.43 -9.51
CA ALA A 22 -2.05 10.25 -8.33
C ALA A 22 -1.21 10.19 -7.04
N VAL A 23 -0.11 9.42 -7.04
CA VAL A 23 0.77 9.29 -5.87
C VAL A 23 1.46 10.62 -5.54
N GLU A 24 2.00 11.31 -6.53
CA GLU A 24 2.69 12.59 -6.32
C GLU A 24 1.73 13.69 -5.85
N LYS A 25 0.48 13.65 -6.30
CA LYS A 25 -0.50 14.69 -5.99
C LYS A 25 -1.25 14.41 -4.67
N TRP A 26 -1.65 13.14 -4.43
CA TRP A 26 -2.65 12.82 -3.41
C TRP A 26 -2.18 11.83 -2.33
N HIS A 27 -0.99 11.22 -2.47
CA HIS A 27 -0.47 10.33 -1.44
C HIS A 27 0.59 11.04 -0.59
N TYR A 28 0.57 10.85 0.73
CA TYR A 28 1.50 11.50 1.67
C TYR A 28 2.98 11.27 1.34
N SER A 29 3.34 10.09 0.81
CA SER A 29 4.74 9.78 0.47
C SER A 29 5.26 10.51 -0.76
N ARG A 30 4.38 11.04 -1.62
CA ARG A 30 4.72 11.71 -2.90
C ARG A 30 5.70 10.92 -3.77
N CYS A 31 5.81 9.62 -3.57
CA CYS A 31 6.80 8.78 -4.24
C CYS A 31 6.19 7.43 -4.64
N ILE A 32 6.22 7.13 -5.95
CA ILE A 32 5.84 5.83 -6.47
C ILE A 32 7.01 4.84 -6.30
N PRO A 33 6.77 3.59 -5.85
CA PRO A 33 7.83 2.59 -5.73
C PRO A 33 8.44 2.23 -7.09
N LYS A 34 9.75 1.94 -7.11
CA LYS A 34 10.49 1.56 -8.33
C LYS A 34 10.41 0.06 -8.66
N SER A 35 9.58 -0.73 -7.97
CA SER A 35 9.39 -2.16 -8.21
C SER A 35 8.42 -2.44 -9.37
N LYS A 36 8.26 -3.74 -9.72
CA LYS A 36 7.14 -4.17 -10.59
C LYS A 36 5.81 -3.88 -9.89
N LEU A 37 4.91 -3.17 -10.57
CA LEU A 37 3.66 -2.69 -10.00
C LEU A 37 2.45 -3.09 -10.86
N ALA A 38 1.40 -3.59 -10.20
CA ALA A 38 0.04 -3.60 -10.74
C ALA A 38 -0.66 -2.31 -10.31
N LYS A 39 -1.16 -1.54 -11.27
CA LYS A 39 -1.70 -0.19 -11.06
C LYS A 39 -3.13 -0.13 -11.57
N PHE A 40 -4.05 0.26 -10.70
CA PHE A 40 -5.46 0.47 -11.03
C PHE A 40 -5.81 1.94 -10.91
N GLY A 41 -6.35 2.51 -11.98
CA GLY A 41 -6.97 3.83 -12.00
C GLY A 41 -8.41 3.74 -11.51
N VAL A 42 -8.85 4.79 -10.85
CA VAL A 42 -10.19 4.90 -10.27
C VAL A 42 -10.85 6.15 -10.82
N TRP A 43 -12.04 5.98 -11.39
CA TRP A 43 -12.90 7.08 -11.87
C TRP A 43 -14.25 7.01 -11.17
N GLU A 44 -14.75 8.17 -10.80
CA GLU A 44 -16.07 8.35 -10.21
C GLU A 44 -16.81 9.41 -10.99
N ASP A 45 -18.00 9.07 -11.51
CA ASP A 45 -18.80 9.92 -12.39
C ASP A 45 -18.01 10.46 -13.61
N GLY A 46 -17.17 9.58 -14.20
CA GLY A 46 -16.30 9.92 -15.35
C GLY A 46 -15.02 10.68 -14.99
N LYS A 47 -14.86 11.16 -13.75
CA LYS A 47 -13.69 11.92 -13.31
C LYS A 47 -12.63 11.00 -12.70
N TYR A 48 -11.37 11.15 -13.10
CA TYR A 48 -10.25 10.44 -12.48
C TYR A 48 -10.03 10.94 -11.05
N ILE A 49 -10.12 10.04 -10.08
CA ILE A 49 -10.00 10.35 -8.65
C ILE A 49 -8.78 9.68 -8.01
N GLY A 50 -7.99 8.92 -8.77
CA GLY A 50 -6.74 8.40 -8.24
C GLY A 50 -6.39 6.98 -8.64
N ALA A 51 -5.50 6.37 -7.86
CA ALA A 51 -4.97 5.04 -8.13
C ALA A 51 -4.81 4.18 -6.88
N VAL A 52 -4.97 2.86 -7.08
CA VAL A 52 -4.61 1.80 -6.12
C VAL A 52 -3.47 0.99 -6.73
N ILE A 53 -2.39 0.78 -5.98
CA ILE A 53 -1.15 0.20 -6.50
C ILE A 53 -0.70 -0.96 -5.63
N TYR A 54 -0.45 -2.09 -6.28
CA TYR A 54 0.14 -3.29 -5.68
C TYR A 54 1.55 -3.49 -6.22
N GLY A 55 2.44 -4.02 -5.38
CA GLY A 55 3.84 -4.31 -5.75
C GLY A 55 4.34 -5.58 -5.09
N VAL A 56 5.54 -6.01 -5.47
CA VAL A 56 6.18 -7.22 -4.91
C VAL A 56 6.59 -7.07 -3.44
N GLY A 57 6.30 -5.91 -2.83
CA GLY A 57 6.66 -5.62 -1.45
C GLY A 57 8.11 -5.18 -1.29
N ALA A 58 8.42 -4.84 -0.05
CA ALA A 58 9.71 -4.29 0.32
C ALA A 58 10.83 -5.35 0.45
N THR A 59 10.46 -6.61 0.67
CA THR A 59 11.39 -7.75 0.79
C THR A 59 10.79 -8.98 0.12
N ALA A 60 11.67 -9.88 -0.38
CA ALA A 60 11.25 -11.19 -0.88
C ALA A 60 10.60 -12.06 0.20
N ASP A 61 10.83 -11.73 1.47
CA ASP A 61 10.33 -12.50 2.63
C ASP A 61 8.94 -12.07 3.09
N LEU A 62 8.31 -11.10 2.38
CA LEU A 62 7.00 -10.55 2.76
C LEU A 62 5.97 -11.64 3.08
N VAL A 63 5.94 -12.71 2.28
CA VAL A 63 4.95 -13.79 2.39
C VAL A 63 5.55 -15.15 2.80
N LYS A 64 6.87 -15.31 2.83
CA LYS A 64 7.52 -16.57 3.22
C LYS A 64 7.11 -17.09 4.60
N ARG A 65 6.93 -16.18 5.57
CA ARG A 65 6.45 -16.54 6.93
C ARG A 65 5.09 -17.20 6.95
N TYR A 66 4.33 -17.11 5.86
CA TYR A 66 3.03 -17.75 5.67
C TYR A 66 3.11 -19.01 4.79
N GLY A 67 4.32 -19.55 4.57
CA GLY A 67 4.55 -20.73 3.75
C GLY A 67 4.34 -20.52 2.25
N LEU A 68 4.42 -19.26 1.79
CA LEU A 68 4.17 -18.88 0.40
C LEU A 68 5.47 -18.53 -0.33
N GLU A 69 5.53 -18.88 -1.60
CA GLU A 69 6.56 -18.40 -2.51
C GLU A 69 6.36 -16.91 -2.81
N PRO A 70 7.44 -16.14 -3.11
CA PRO A 70 7.36 -14.69 -3.36
C PRO A 70 6.36 -14.30 -4.44
N ILE A 71 6.13 -15.15 -5.46
CA ILE A 71 5.17 -14.92 -6.54
C ILE A 71 3.71 -15.09 -6.11
N GLN A 72 3.47 -15.76 -4.99
CA GLN A 72 2.13 -16.03 -4.46
C GLN A 72 1.60 -14.90 -3.58
N GLY A 73 2.39 -13.85 -3.36
CA GLY A 73 1.98 -12.71 -2.57
C GLY A 73 2.41 -11.37 -3.12
N CYS A 74 1.74 -10.33 -2.68
CA CYS A 74 2.10 -8.95 -3.00
C CYS A 74 1.74 -8.00 -1.85
N GLU A 75 2.17 -6.75 -1.98
CA GLU A 75 1.84 -5.68 -1.04
C GLU A 75 0.90 -4.67 -1.70
N LEU A 76 -0.17 -4.26 -1.00
CA LEU A 76 -0.90 -3.05 -1.32
C LEU A 76 -0.06 -1.86 -0.87
N VAL A 77 0.68 -1.25 -1.80
CA VAL A 77 1.72 -0.26 -1.49
C VAL A 77 1.23 1.17 -1.49
N ARG A 78 0.18 1.50 -2.25
CA ARG A 78 -0.40 2.85 -2.30
C ARG A 78 -1.90 2.82 -2.55
N VAL A 79 -2.62 3.64 -1.81
CA VAL A 79 -4.00 4.06 -2.08
C VAL A 79 -3.97 5.57 -2.17
N ALA A 80 -3.95 6.11 -3.38
CA ALA A 80 -3.79 7.53 -3.67
C ALA A 80 -5.09 8.06 -4.30
N LEU A 81 -6.03 8.48 -3.48
CA LEU A 81 -7.37 8.90 -3.88
C LEU A 81 -7.67 10.32 -3.40
N THR A 82 -8.53 11.03 -4.13
CA THR A 82 -9.01 12.36 -3.79
C THR A 82 -10.50 12.52 -4.11
N GLY A 83 -11.22 13.32 -3.31
CA GLY A 83 -12.58 13.75 -3.59
C GLY A 83 -13.59 12.62 -3.86
N HIS A 84 -13.31 11.41 -3.37
CA HIS A 84 -14.15 10.23 -3.57
C HIS A 84 -15.40 10.26 -2.68
N LYS A 85 -16.53 9.81 -3.23
CA LYS A 85 -17.77 9.54 -2.51
C LYS A 85 -17.90 8.05 -2.17
N THR A 86 -17.29 7.17 -2.99
CA THR A 86 -17.28 5.74 -2.75
C THR A 86 -16.30 5.40 -1.63
N GLU A 87 -16.71 4.51 -0.74
CA GLU A 87 -15.86 3.98 0.35
C GLU A 87 -14.56 3.36 -0.21
N VAL A 88 -13.43 3.72 0.39
CA VAL A 88 -12.11 3.23 -0.04
C VAL A 88 -12.01 1.71 0.06
N SER A 89 -12.60 1.10 1.08
CA SER A 89 -12.67 -0.35 1.25
C SER A 89 -13.36 -1.04 0.07
N ARG A 90 -14.43 -0.44 -0.49
CA ARG A 90 -15.12 -0.94 -1.69
C ARG A 90 -14.22 -0.83 -2.93
N ILE A 91 -13.52 0.30 -3.10
CA ILE A 91 -12.57 0.49 -4.21
C ILE A 91 -11.47 -0.58 -4.13
N VAL A 92 -10.86 -0.76 -2.97
CA VAL A 92 -9.82 -1.78 -2.73
C VAL A 92 -10.35 -3.19 -3.00
N ALA A 93 -11.57 -3.52 -2.55
CA ALA A 93 -12.17 -4.84 -2.80
C ALA A 93 -12.36 -5.14 -4.29
N ILE A 94 -12.70 -4.13 -5.11
CA ILE A 94 -12.81 -4.29 -6.56
C ILE A 94 -11.43 -4.50 -7.18
N THR A 95 -10.42 -3.70 -6.78
CA THR A 95 -9.06 -3.86 -7.30
C THR A 95 -8.45 -5.22 -6.92
N LEU A 96 -8.75 -5.76 -5.73
CA LEU A 96 -8.34 -7.11 -5.33
C LEU A 96 -8.94 -8.20 -6.23
N ARG A 97 -10.21 -8.08 -6.61
CA ARG A 97 -10.86 -9.03 -7.56
C ARG A 97 -10.21 -8.98 -8.93
N LEU A 98 -9.96 -7.76 -9.46
CA LEU A 98 -9.28 -7.58 -10.75
C LEU A 98 -7.85 -8.12 -10.70
N LEU A 99 -7.13 -7.87 -9.60
CA LEU A 99 -5.78 -8.36 -9.37
C LEU A 99 -5.75 -9.90 -9.37
N LYS A 100 -6.63 -10.55 -8.60
CA LYS A 100 -6.74 -12.01 -8.51
C LYS A 100 -7.14 -12.64 -9.86
N ALA A 101 -8.05 -12.01 -10.58
CA ALA A 101 -8.44 -12.48 -11.92
C ALA A 101 -7.27 -12.44 -12.91
N LYS A 102 -6.40 -11.43 -12.85
CA LYS A 102 -5.21 -11.33 -13.70
C LYS A 102 -4.06 -12.22 -13.26
N PHE A 103 -3.89 -12.39 -11.94
CA PHE A 103 -2.79 -13.13 -11.33
C PHE A 103 -3.38 -14.25 -10.46
N SER A 104 -3.88 -15.31 -11.11
CA SER A 104 -4.59 -16.42 -10.43
C SER A 104 -3.74 -17.13 -9.38
N GLY A 105 -2.40 -17.12 -9.51
CA GLY A 105 -1.46 -17.67 -8.54
C GLY A 105 -1.29 -16.86 -7.26
N LEU A 106 -1.79 -15.62 -7.19
CA LEU A 106 -1.73 -14.83 -5.95
C LEU A 106 -2.64 -15.42 -4.88
N ARG A 107 -2.12 -15.58 -3.66
CA ARG A 107 -2.81 -16.17 -2.51
C ARG A 107 -2.97 -15.20 -1.34
N LEU A 108 -2.05 -14.23 -1.21
CA LEU A 108 -2.03 -13.31 -0.09
C LEU A 108 -1.65 -11.89 -0.53
N VAL A 109 -2.39 -10.91 -0.01
CA VAL A 109 -1.98 -9.49 -0.07
C VAL A 109 -1.69 -9.00 1.34
N VAL A 110 -0.53 -8.35 1.49
CA VAL A 110 -0.11 -7.71 2.75
C VAL A 110 -0.26 -6.20 2.60
N SER A 111 -0.61 -5.50 3.66
CA SER A 111 -0.55 -4.05 3.69
C SER A 111 -0.18 -3.52 5.07
N PHE A 112 0.26 -2.27 5.11
CA PHE A 112 0.69 -1.63 6.34
C PHE A 112 0.00 -0.27 6.49
N ALA A 113 -0.68 -0.06 7.63
CA ALA A 113 -1.13 1.26 8.05
C ALA A 113 -0.03 1.89 8.92
N ASP A 114 0.29 3.15 8.65
CA ASP A 114 1.33 3.90 9.36
C ASP A 114 0.69 4.85 10.39
N PRO A 115 0.73 4.54 11.70
CA PRO A 115 0.17 5.40 12.73
C PRO A 115 0.81 6.79 12.77
N ALA A 116 2.08 6.92 12.39
CA ALA A 116 2.75 8.23 12.32
C ALA A 116 2.15 9.15 11.24
N GLN A 117 1.35 8.60 10.31
CA GLN A 117 0.61 9.32 9.29
C GLN A 117 -0.90 9.42 9.64
N GLY A 118 -1.29 9.12 10.87
CA GLY A 118 -2.69 9.08 11.29
C GLY A 118 -3.49 7.90 10.72
N HIS A 119 -2.84 6.89 10.15
CA HIS A 119 -3.49 5.74 9.56
C HIS A 119 -3.71 4.64 10.59
N HIS A 120 -4.95 4.43 11.00
CA HIS A 120 -5.33 3.42 12.01
C HIS A 120 -5.84 2.11 11.39
N GLY A 121 -5.76 1.96 10.06
CA GLY A 121 -6.17 0.73 9.36
C GLY A 121 -7.68 0.58 9.12
N GLY A 122 -8.48 1.63 9.30
CA GLY A 122 -9.94 1.57 9.13
C GLY A 122 -10.39 1.03 7.76
N ILE A 123 -9.69 1.38 6.68
CA ILE A 123 -9.99 0.86 5.33
C ILE A 123 -9.78 -0.66 5.23
N TYR A 124 -8.81 -1.22 5.94
CA TYR A 124 -8.53 -2.64 5.99
C TYR A 124 -9.58 -3.37 6.82
N GLN A 125 -9.89 -2.84 8.02
CA GLN A 125 -10.92 -3.41 8.89
C GLN A 125 -12.29 -3.44 8.18
N ALA A 126 -12.70 -2.33 7.56
CA ALA A 126 -13.92 -2.25 6.76
C ALA A 126 -13.91 -3.20 5.54
N GLY A 127 -12.74 -3.55 5.03
CA GLY A 127 -12.53 -4.49 3.92
C GLY A 127 -12.39 -5.96 4.35
N GLY A 128 -12.51 -6.28 5.65
CA GLY A 128 -12.37 -7.65 6.17
C GLY A 128 -10.96 -8.21 6.14
N TRP A 129 -9.94 -7.35 6.23
CA TRP A 129 -8.54 -7.75 6.36
C TRP A 129 -8.24 -8.19 7.80
N ALA A 130 -7.43 -9.24 7.94
CA ALA A 130 -6.97 -9.68 9.24
C ALA A 130 -5.84 -8.78 9.77
N PHE A 131 -6.01 -8.23 10.96
CA PHE A 131 -4.92 -7.54 11.68
C PHE A 131 -3.97 -8.57 12.31
N THR A 132 -2.67 -8.44 12.05
CA THR A 132 -1.67 -9.40 12.53
C THR A 132 -0.54 -8.74 13.30
N GLY A 133 -0.87 -7.68 14.05
CA GLY A 133 0.08 -6.97 14.91
C GLY A 133 0.90 -5.93 14.17
N GLY A 134 1.97 -5.48 14.82
CA GLY A 134 2.86 -4.46 14.28
C GLY A 134 3.99 -5.03 13.42
N SER A 135 4.54 -4.21 12.53
CA SER A 135 5.80 -4.48 11.87
C SER A 135 6.98 -4.32 12.85
N ALA A 136 8.12 -4.91 12.53
CA ALA A 136 9.36 -4.58 13.24
C ALA A 136 9.65 -3.07 13.14
N ILE A 137 10.09 -2.50 14.26
CA ILE A 137 10.54 -1.11 14.29
C ILE A 137 11.89 -1.04 13.58
N SER A 138 11.98 -0.23 12.53
CA SER A 138 13.23 0.02 11.80
C SER A 138 13.86 1.32 12.25
N ASP A 139 15.19 1.42 12.07
CA ASP A 139 15.87 2.69 12.26
C ASP A 139 15.49 3.67 11.16
N GLU A 140 15.36 4.94 11.52
CA GLU A 140 15.21 6.08 10.65
C GLU A 140 16.35 7.07 10.90
N TYR A 141 16.56 7.99 9.99
CA TYR A 141 17.67 8.91 10.03
C TYR A 141 17.20 10.34 9.84
N ILE A 142 17.68 11.25 10.68
CA ILE A 142 17.51 12.69 10.49
C ILE A 142 18.80 13.24 9.87
N TYR A 143 18.68 13.86 8.69
CA TYR A 143 19.79 14.42 7.96
C TYR A 143 19.35 15.65 7.19
N LEU A 144 20.09 16.75 7.29
CA LEU A 144 19.78 18.08 6.69
C LEU A 144 18.34 18.52 7.04
N GLY A 145 17.95 18.41 8.32
CA GLY A 145 16.64 18.82 8.82
C GLY A 145 15.46 17.95 8.35
N LYS A 146 15.71 16.82 7.65
CA LYS A 146 14.68 15.92 7.15
C LYS A 146 14.82 14.53 7.74
N GLN A 147 13.69 13.94 8.13
CA GLN A 147 13.60 12.54 8.55
C GLN A 147 13.43 11.62 7.34
N TRP A 148 14.22 10.56 7.31
CA TRP A 148 14.29 9.58 6.25
C TRP A 148 14.04 8.19 6.80
N GLN A 149 13.19 7.42 6.12
CA GLN A 149 13.09 5.99 6.41
C GLN A 149 14.43 5.31 6.11
N GLY A 150 14.83 4.36 6.95
CA GLY A 150 16.15 3.75 6.91
C GLY A 150 16.57 3.19 5.55
N ARG A 151 15.64 2.57 4.80
CA ARG A 151 15.94 2.09 3.45
C ARG A 151 16.16 3.24 2.46
N ALA A 152 15.31 4.25 2.49
CA ALA A 152 15.44 5.41 1.61
C ALA A 152 16.73 6.17 1.88
N PHE A 153 17.10 6.29 3.17
CA PHE A 153 18.36 6.92 3.57
C PHE A 153 19.56 6.15 3.02
N ARG A 154 19.66 4.85 3.32
CA ARG A 154 20.77 3.99 2.87
C ARG A 154 20.90 3.96 1.35
N HIS A 155 19.78 3.98 0.62
CA HIS A 155 19.82 4.02 -0.84
C HIS A 155 20.37 5.35 -1.37
N LYS A 156 19.99 6.47 -0.76
CA LYS A 156 20.36 7.82 -1.23
C LYS A 156 21.72 8.27 -0.72
N PHE A 157 22.06 7.90 0.52
CA PHE A 157 23.26 8.36 1.23
C PHE A 157 24.10 7.16 1.71
N LYS A 158 24.40 6.27 0.77
CA LYS A 158 25.13 5.02 1.03
C LYS A 158 26.41 5.26 1.85
N GLY A 159 26.55 4.59 2.98
CA GLY A 159 27.72 4.67 3.85
C GLY A 159 27.69 5.83 4.84
N MET A 160 26.65 6.68 4.85
CA MET A 160 26.54 7.81 5.78
C MET A 160 25.78 7.50 7.07
N GLU A 161 25.38 6.26 7.31
CA GLU A 161 24.53 5.87 8.44
C GLU A 161 25.12 6.20 9.81
N ASN A 162 26.46 6.22 9.90
CA ASN A 162 27.22 6.52 11.12
C ASN A 162 27.96 7.88 11.05
N HIS A 163 27.67 8.71 10.05
CA HIS A 163 28.31 10.01 9.94
C HIS A 163 27.86 10.94 11.09
N PRO A 164 28.75 11.77 11.68
CA PRO A 164 28.42 12.62 12.84
C PRO A 164 27.26 13.59 12.60
N SER A 165 27.01 14.01 11.35
CA SER A 165 25.89 14.88 10.99
C SER A 165 24.55 14.14 10.83
N VAL A 166 24.52 12.81 11.01
CA VAL A 166 23.32 12.00 10.87
C VAL A 166 22.86 11.53 12.25
N GLN A 167 21.65 11.91 12.61
CA GLN A 167 21.02 11.40 13.84
C GLN A 167 20.20 10.15 13.52
N LYS A 168 20.54 9.05 14.16
CA LYS A 168 19.75 7.82 14.10
C LYS A 168 18.62 7.85 15.12
N VAL A 169 17.40 7.58 14.69
CA VAL A 169 16.20 7.55 15.54
C VAL A 169 15.42 6.26 15.30
N LYS A 170 14.62 5.84 16.27
CA LYS A 170 13.69 4.72 16.07
C LYS A 170 12.47 5.21 15.30
N GLY A 171 12.12 4.48 14.26
CA GLY A 171 10.87 4.68 13.55
C GLY A 171 9.68 4.13 14.33
N THR A 172 8.49 4.18 13.71
CA THR A 172 7.26 3.64 14.29
C THR A 172 6.95 2.25 13.76
N SER A 173 6.36 1.40 14.59
CA SER A 173 5.77 0.14 14.15
C SER A 173 4.51 0.43 13.32
N LYS A 174 4.37 -0.21 12.16
CA LYS A 174 3.20 -0.09 11.30
C LYS A 174 2.24 -1.25 11.55
N HIS A 175 0.95 -0.98 11.57
CA HIS A 175 -0.08 -2.01 11.69
C HIS A 175 -0.11 -2.86 10.43
N ARG A 176 0.11 -4.17 10.57
CA ARG A 176 0.11 -5.12 9.45
C ARG A 176 -1.25 -5.75 9.28
N TYR A 177 -1.73 -5.72 8.05
CA TYR A 177 -3.00 -6.31 7.62
C TYR A 177 -2.78 -7.31 6.51
N LEU A 178 -3.52 -8.43 6.55
CA LEU A 178 -3.47 -9.51 5.58
C LEU A 178 -4.83 -9.68 4.92
N MET A 179 -4.82 -9.86 3.60
CA MET A 179 -6.00 -10.24 2.82
C MET A 179 -5.73 -11.57 2.12
N PRO A 180 -6.28 -12.68 2.62
CA PRO A 180 -6.24 -13.97 1.93
C PRO A 180 -7.11 -13.92 0.68
N LEU A 181 -6.59 -14.43 -0.45
CA LEU A 181 -7.27 -14.43 -1.74
C LEU A 181 -7.85 -15.80 -2.13
N ASP A 182 -7.71 -16.81 -1.28
CA ASP A 182 -8.34 -18.12 -1.41
C ASP A 182 -8.78 -18.68 -0.06
N ALA A 183 -9.62 -19.72 -0.11
CA ALA A 183 -10.22 -20.29 1.09
C ALA A 183 -9.21 -21.03 1.99
N GLU A 184 -8.17 -21.62 1.41
CA GLU A 184 -7.11 -22.30 2.15
C GLU A 184 -6.26 -21.30 2.93
N MET A 185 -5.82 -20.22 2.28
CA MET A 185 -5.08 -19.16 2.91
C MET A 185 -5.89 -18.46 4.01
N ARG A 186 -7.23 -18.36 3.83
CA ARG A 186 -8.14 -17.80 4.84
C ARG A 186 -8.23 -18.64 6.11
N LYS A 187 -8.07 -19.97 6.00
CA LYS A 187 -8.05 -20.87 7.17
C LYS A 187 -6.73 -20.83 7.93
N GLN A 188 -5.66 -20.39 7.26
CA GLN A 188 -4.31 -20.34 7.80
C GLN A 188 -4.03 -19.03 8.57
N ILE A 189 -4.79 -17.95 8.29
CA ILE A 189 -4.68 -16.62 8.92
C ILE A 189 -5.79 -16.46 9.97
#